data_9681f952f11c7232e18d1f326e5e3325
#
_entry.id   9681f952f11c7232e18d1f326e5e3325
#
_cell.length_a   1.000
_cell.length_b   1.000
_cell.length_c   1.000
_cell.angle_alpha   90.00
_cell.angle_beta   90.00
_cell.angle_gamma   90.00
#
_symmetry.space_group_name_H-M   'P 1'
#
loop_
_entity.id
_entity.type
_entity.pdbx_description
1 polymer ?
#
loop_
_entity_poly.entity_id
_entity_poly.type
_entity_poly.pdbx_seq_one_letter_code
_entity_poly.pdbx_strand_id
1 'polypeptide(L)'
;MRKYLFIIILFVTYIGLALQLGRIQLLGHKKYDELAEAQHFKKAEILARRGAILDRHGRTLAQTLQISSIYANPGEIEDIKKASKTIAKALGMEPSKVFTLLNKEKKFVWLKRKVSPKEVQAVKELAIKGVDIYPENTRSYPCGSLLSQVLGIVDIDGRGLEGIELAFDKELAGAPGFTVTSQDGLQRPIFTGENVLRAPQDGSNVILTVDLAVQNILEEEVDKACEQWSPKSAMALIMDPQTGEVLAVTSRPTFDPNNYHGSSPEQRRNRVITDCYEPGSLIKPLIVSGVLKRGLARPTDVFFCHNGVFPLGKRILRDVHPYENLTLEEILINSSNIGMAKLAMLEGSNRLYSDLKLFGLGTPTSIETPGEVSGVLRPPSQWTSLSVASVAMGYEVMVTPLQLTTAFCALANGGNLIKPRIVLALSDGNGVETKRFETRRVRRVLDEDIANQITHILTRVVEEGTGKKASLKEYTVAGKTGTAEKTRSGVRGYGGAGYFSSFIGYAPAEKPRLCALVMMDEPQGAHYGGTVSAPTVGEILRRSLNYLETGVYCAVN
;
A
#
# COMPACT_ATOMS: atom_id res chain seq x y z
N MET A 1 32.24 10.40 87.45
CA MET A 1 31.87 9.34 86.45
C MET A 1 30.65 9.73 85.59
N ARG A 2 29.48 10.03 86.12
CA ARG A 2 28.25 10.33 85.32
C ARG A 2 28.41 11.48 84.27
N LYS A 3 29.13 12.59 84.60
CA LYS A 3 29.35 13.70 83.67
C LYS A 3 30.21 13.30 82.46
N TYR A 4 31.23 12.47 82.65
CA TYR A 4 32.09 12.04 81.54
C TYR A 4 31.36 11.03 80.64
N LEU A 5 30.52 10.17 81.19
CA LEU A 5 29.69 9.23 80.41
C LEU A 5 28.72 10.01 79.49
N PHE A 6 28.11 11.09 79.99
CA PHE A 6 27.21 11.94 79.21
C PHE A 6 27.95 12.62 78.07
N ILE A 7 29.15 13.14 78.32
CA ILE A 7 29.99 13.80 77.27
C ILE A 7 30.40 12.78 76.21
N ILE A 8 30.74 11.54 76.56
CA ILE A 8 31.11 10.47 75.61
C ILE A 8 29.91 10.10 74.74
N ILE A 9 28.74 9.94 75.31
CA ILE A 9 27.51 9.64 74.58
C ILE A 9 27.21 10.76 73.57
N LEU A 10 27.30 12.02 74.00
CA LEU A 10 27.06 13.18 73.13
C LEU A 10 28.06 13.25 71.98
N PHE A 11 29.32 12.94 72.25
CA PHE A 11 30.38 12.93 71.22
C PHE A 11 30.20 11.79 70.21
N VAL A 12 29.84 10.59 70.67
CA VAL A 12 29.54 9.45 69.80
C VAL A 12 28.32 9.73 68.93
N THR A 13 27.28 10.36 69.50
CA THR A 13 26.09 10.75 68.73
C THR A 13 26.43 11.80 67.65
N TYR A 14 27.28 12.79 68.02
CA TYR A 14 27.72 13.80 67.07
C TYR A 14 28.56 13.24 65.93
N ILE A 15 29.47 12.29 66.20
CA ILE A 15 30.25 11.58 65.22
C ILE A 15 29.31 10.75 64.31
N GLY A 16 28.33 10.07 64.87
CA GLY A 16 27.34 9.31 64.13
C GLY A 16 26.53 10.17 63.16
N LEU A 17 26.10 11.37 63.63
CA LEU A 17 25.41 12.35 62.78
C LEU A 17 26.33 12.92 61.68
N ALA A 18 27.60 13.26 62.01
CA ALA A 18 28.55 13.74 61.01
C ALA A 18 28.85 12.71 59.95
N LEU A 19 29.03 11.45 60.32
CA LEU A 19 29.21 10.35 59.35
C LEU A 19 27.97 10.14 58.49
N GLN A 20 26.77 10.21 59.06
CA GLN A 20 25.51 10.09 58.34
C GLN A 20 25.34 11.28 57.36
N LEU A 21 25.68 12.50 57.78
CA LEU A 21 25.64 13.68 56.94
C LEU A 21 26.66 13.54 55.77
N GLY A 22 27.88 13.11 56.07
CA GLY A 22 28.90 12.84 55.09
C GLY A 22 28.45 11.77 54.05
N ARG A 23 27.80 10.69 54.53
CA ARG A 23 27.25 9.67 53.68
C ARG A 23 26.16 10.23 52.73
N ILE A 24 25.27 11.07 53.23
CA ILE A 24 24.22 11.69 52.43
C ILE A 24 24.80 12.67 51.44
N GLN A 25 25.70 13.54 51.88
CA GLN A 25 26.24 14.61 51.06
C GLN A 25 27.32 14.18 50.06
N LEU A 26 28.13 13.15 50.37
CA LEU A 26 29.21 12.71 49.51
C LEU A 26 28.86 11.45 48.71
N LEU A 27 28.28 10.44 49.35
CA LEU A 27 27.99 9.18 48.69
C LEU A 27 26.57 9.12 48.10
N GLY A 28 25.63 9.83 48.75
CA GLY A 28 24.23 9.87 48.33
C GLY A 28 23.85 11.07 47.46
N HIS A 29 24.77 12.06 47.28
CA HIS A 29 24.46 13.32 46.63
C HIS A 29 23.75 13.18 45.29
N LYS A 30 24.32 12.40 44.40
CA LYS A 30 23.73 12.16 43.08
C LYS A 30 22.31 11.61 43.12
N LYS A 31 22.04 10.65 44.01
CA LYS A 31 20.70 10.05 44.18
C LYS A 31 19.69 11.07 44.72
N TYR A 32 20.09 11.90 45.69
CA TYR A 32 19.18 12.90 46.28
C TYR A 32 19.00 14.11 45.36
N ASP A 33 19.99 14.43 44.56
CA ASP A 33 19.92 15.46 43.52
C ASP A 33 18.93 15.03 42.40
N GLU A 34 19.05 13.81 41.91
CA GLU A 34 18.08 13.21 40.95
C GLU A 34 16.65 13.20 41.51
N LEU A 35 16.47 12.87 42.78
CA LEU A 35 15.17 12.90 43.45
C LEU A 35 14.62 14.33 43.62
N ALA A 36 15.48 15.30 43.96
CA ALA A 36 15.10 16.71 44.07
C ALA A 36 14.73 17.27 42.69
N GLU A 37 15.53 17.01 41.66
CA GLU A 37 15.19 17.37 40.28
C GLU A 37 13.85 16.77 39.82
N ALA A 38 13.63 15.48 40.07
CA ALA A 38 12.36 14.82 39.75
C ALA A 38 11.16 15.41 40.52
N GLN A 39 11.38 15.96 41.71
CA GLN A 39 10.33 16.59 42.52
C GLN A 39 10.06 18.05 42.07
N HIS A 40 11.11 18.79 41.68
CA HIS A 40 11.00 20.18 41.28
C HIS A 40 10.69 20.40 39.82
N PHE A 41 11.01 19.44 38.95
CA PHE A 41 10.87 19.58 37.52
C PHE A 41 10.00 18.45 36.93
N LYS A 42 8.93 18.82 36.24
CA LYS A 42 8.12 17.91 35.46
C LYS A 42 8.50 18.04 34.00
N LYS A 43 9.05 16.97 33.44
CA LYS A 43 9.23 16.88 31.98
C LYS A 43 7.87 16.59 31.34
N ALA A 44 7.45 17.46 30.44
CA ALA A 44 6.29 17.23 29.59
C ALA A 44 6.76 17.04 28.14
N GLU A 45 6.19 16.06 27.47
CA GLU A 45 6.48 15.79 26.08
C GLU A 45 5.67 16.72 25.19
N ILE A 46 6.34 17.36 24.21
CA ILE A 46 5.70 18.13 23.17
C ILE A 46 5.59 17.23 21.95
N LEU A 47 4.37 16.90 21.54
CA LEU A 47 4.12 16.02 20.42
C LEU A 47 4.62 16.64 19.10
N ALA A 48 5.44 15.91 18.37
CA ALA A 48 5.75 16.23 16.98
C ALA A 48 4.51 16.00 16.11
N ARG A 49 4.36 16.76 15.04
CA ARG A 49 3.34 16.51 14.02
C ARG A 49 3.83 15.43 13.08
N ARG A 50 3.01 14.43 12.86
CA ARG A 50 3.27 13.42 11.84
C ARG A 50 3.23 14.07 10.45
N GLY A 51 4.24 13.86 9.63
CA GLY A 51 4.36 14.40 8.28
C GLY A 51 3.17 14.02 7.38
N ALA A 52 2.92 14.81 6.37
CA ALA A 52 1.85 14.56 5.40
C ALA A 52 2.26 13.47 4.39
N ILE A 53 1.26 12.78 3.82
CA ILE A 53 1.43 12.00 2.60
C ILE A 53 0.78 12.79 1.47
N LEU A 54 1.55 13.05 0.42
CA LEU A 54 1.16 13.91 -0.69
C LEU A 54 1.20 13.13 -1.99
N ASP A 55 0.41 13.53 -2.98
CA ASP A 55 0.56 13.05 -4.34
C ASP A 55 1.77 13.74 -5.03
N ARG A 56 2.06 13.38 -6.27
CA ARG A 56 3.19 13.92 -7.03
C ARG A 56 3.14 15.44 -7.28
N HIS A 57 1.96 16.05 -7.14
CA HIS A 57 1.71 17.49 -7.31
C HIS A 57 1.56 18.23 -5.97
N GLY A 58 1.83 17.56 -4.85
CA GLY A 58 1.73 18.15 -3.51
C GLY A 58 0.31 18.20 -2.94
N ARG A 59 -0.68 17.55 -3.58
CA ARG A 59 -2.05 17.45 -3.06
C ARG A 59 -2.09 16.47 -1.89
N THR A 60 -2.81 16.83 -0.83
CA THR A 60 -2.81 16.09 0.43
C THR A 60 -3.65 14.81 0.35
N LEU A 61 -3.02 13.67 0.60
CA LEU A 61 -3.64 12.35 0.71
C LEU A 61 -3.84 11.93 2.17
N ALA A 62 -2.90 12.27 3.06
CA ALA A 62 -3.04 12.10 4.50
C ALA A 62 -2.34 13.24 5.23
N GLN A 63 -2.97 13.75 6.30
CA GLN A 63 -2.45 14.84 7.11
C GLN A 63 -2.75 14.66 8.59
N THR A 64 -2.03 15.39 9.42
CA THR A 64 -2.25 15.43 10.86
C THR A 64 -3.05 16.68 11.22
N LEU A 65 -4.17 16.48 11.90
CA LEU A 65 -5.00 17.55 12.44
C LEU A 65 -4.86 17.58 13.96
N GLN A 66 -4.80 18.78 14.52
CA GLN A 66 -4.87 18.96 15.97
C GLN A 66 -6.32 18.82 16.44
N ILE A 67 -6.54 17.97 17.44
CA ILE A 67 -7.84 17.70 18.04
C ILE A 67 -7.71 17.69 19.56
N SER A 68 -8.81 17.68 20.25
CA SER A 68 -8.83 17.63 21.71
C SER A 68 -9.30 16.28 22.23
N SER A 69 -8.79 15.90 23.39
CA SER A 69 -9.24 14.76 24.18
C SER A 69 -9.61 15.24 25.58
N ILE A 70 -10.51 14.54 26.24
CA ILE A 70 -10.99 14.92 27.57
C ILE A 70 -10.49 13.88 28.57
N TYR A 71 -9.86 14.38 29.61
CA TYR A 71 -9.40 13.57 30.73
C TYR A 71 -9.95 14.10 32.05
N ALA A 72 -9.87 13.30 33.08
CA ALA A 72 -10.22 13.69 34.44
C ALA A 72 -9.14 13.30 35.44
N ASN A 73 -9.02 14.10 36.49
CA ASN A 73 -8.39 13.73 37.74
C ASN A 73 -9.50 13.38 38.75
N PRO A 74 -9.84 12.09 38.96
CA PRO A 74 -10.93 11.70 39.85
C PRO A 74 -10.82 12.23 41.27
N GLY A 75 -9.56 12.42 41.77
CA GLY A 75 -9.34 12.92 43.14
C GLY A 75 -9.72 14.39 43.35
N GLU A 76 -9.99 15.15 42.29
CA GLU A 76 -10.43 16.56 42.37
C GLU A 76 -11.93 16.74 42.19
N ILE A 77 -12.67 15.64 41.88
CA ILE A 77 -14.12 15.67 41.63
C ILE A 77 -14.87 15.41 42.92
N GLU A 78 -15.64 16.39 43.40
CA GLU A 78 -16.35 16.30 44.70
C GLU A 78 -17.50 15.28 44.68
N ASP A 79 -18.32 15.25 43.63
CA ASP A 79 -19.44 14.32 43.45
C ASP A 79 -19.34 13.53 42.15
N ILE A 80 -18.71 12.36 42.23
CA ILE A 80 -18.47 11.48 41.07
C ILE A 80 -19.81 11.02 40.44
N LYS A 81 -20.86 10.77 41.24
CA LYS A 81 -22.17 10.31 40.72
C LYS A 81 -22.87 11.38 39.89
N LYS A 82 -22.87 12.62 40.36
CA LYS A 82 -23.44 13.77 39.64
C LYS A 82 -22.60 14.10 38.41
N ALA A 83 -21.27 14.19 38.58
CA ALA A 83 -20.33 14.46 37.49
C ALA A 83 -20.43 13.43 36.36
N SER A 84 -20.52 12.12 36.69
CA SER A 84 -20.62 11.07 35.67
C SER A 84 -21.85 11.21 34.79
N LYS A 85 -23.02 11.57 35.35
CA LYS A 85 -24.24 11.79 34.56
C LYS A 85 -24.13 13.00 33.62
N THR A 86 -23.56 14.09 34.13
CA THR A 86 -23.44 15.34 33.40
C THR A 86 -22.41 15.24 32.27
N ILE A 87 -21.24 14.66 32.54
CA ILE A 87 -20.20 14.38 31.55
C ILE A 87 -20.69 13.39 30.50
N ALA A 88 -21.37 12.32 30.90
CA ALA A 88 -21.94 11.34 29.98
C ALA A 88 -22.90 11.98 28.98
N LYS A 89 -23.75 12.90 29.43
CA LYS A 89 -24.66 13.67 28.55
C LYS A 89 -23.88 14.54 27.55
N ALA A 90 -22.84 15.24 28.01
CA ALA A 90 -22.04 16.12 27.17
C ALA A 90 -21.21 15.35 26.11
N LEU A 91 -20.75 14.14 26.43
CA LEU A 91 -19.90 13.30 25.57
C LEU A 91 -20.67 12.23 24.80
N GLY A 92 -22.01 12.14 24.94
CA GLY A 92 -22.80 11.09 24.31
C GLY A 92 -22.40 9.67 24.79
N MET A 93 -22.05 9.51 26.07
CA MET A 93 -21.58 8.25 26.65
C MET A 93 -22.59 7.68 27.64
N GLU A 94 -22.47 6.38 27.92
CA GLU A 94 -23.24 5.74 28.99
C GLU A 94 -22.77 6.23 30.37
N PRO A 95 -23.68 6.71 31.28
CA PRO A 95 -23.31 7.20 32.62
C PRO A 95 -22.56 6.18 33.47
N SER A 96 -22.90 4.90 33.35
CA SER A 96 -22.23 3.79 34.03
C SER A 96 -20.76 3.65 33.63
N LYS A 97 -20.46 3.82 32.34
CA LYS A 97 -19.09 3.79 31.82
C LYS A 97 -18.26 4.96 32.35
N VAL A 98 -18.81 6.16 32.34
CA VAL A 98 -18.14 7.35 32.88
C VAL A 98 -17.93 7.21 34.39
N PHE A 99 -18.92 6.73 35.13
CA PHE A 99 -18.80 6.45 36.55
C PHE A 99 -17.66 5.44 36.86
N THR A 100 -17.59 4.35 36.09
CA THR A 100 -16.52 3.35 36.25
C THR A 100 -15.13 3.94 35.97
N LEU A 101 -15.03 4.89 35.03
CA LEU A 101 -13.77 5.58 34.74
C LEU A 101 -13.37 6.53 35.87
N LEU A 102 -14.33 7.29 36.42
CA LEU A 102 -14.09 8.25 37.49
C LEU A 102 -13.90 7.60 38.87
N ASN A 103 -14.40 6.38 39.09
CA ASN A 103 -14.27 5.66 40.36
C ASN A 103 -12.92 4.91 40.50
N LYS A 104 -11.89 5.31 39.71
CA LYS A 104 -10.54 4.76 39.80
C LYS A 104 -9.66 5.64 40.68
N GLU A 105 -8.89 5.07 41.56
CA GLU A 105 -7.87 5.76 42.36
C GLU A 105 -6.65 6.10 41.48
N LYS A 106 -6.86 7.02 40.53
CA LYS A 106 -5.82 7.51 39.59
C LYS A 106 -5.90 9.02 39.46
N LYS A 107 -4.76 9.67 39.35
CA LYS A 107 -4.67 11.13 39.10
C LYS A 107 -4.99 11.52 37.65
N PHE A 108 -5.04 10.57 36.73
CA PHE A 108 -5.30 10.79 35.31
C PHE A 108 -6.10 9.62 34.73
N VAL A 109 -7.24 9.93 34.12
CA VAL A 109 -8.11 8.97 33.45
C VAL A 109 -8.65 9.60 32.17
N TRP A 110 -8.43 8.96 31.01
CA TRP A 110 -9.11 9.35 29.79
C TRP A 110 -10.61 9.12 29.90
N LEU A 111 -11.41 10.18 29.70
CA LEU A 111 -12.85 10.08 29.58
C LEU A 111 -13.25 9.75 28.14
N LYS A 112 -12.82 10.57 27.20
CA LYS A 112 -13.02 10.33 25.77
C LYS A 112 -11.88 10.98 24.99
N ARG A 113 -11.24 10.19 24.11
CA ARG A 113 -10.18 10.68 23.23
C ARG A 113 -10.76 11.14 21.90
N LYS A 114 -10.09 12.11 21.27
CA LYS A 114 -10.38 12.62 19.92
C LYS A 114 -11.83 13.08 19.77
N VAL A 115 -12.23 14.01 20.62
CA VAL A 115 -13.58 14.55 20.68
C VAL A 115 -13.82 15.67 19.67
N SER A 116 -15.08 15.85 19.26
CA SER A 116 -15.46 16.93 18.36
C SER A 116 -15.40 18.30 19.06
N PRO A 117 -15.28 19.42 18.29
CA PRO A 117 -15.32 20.77 18.87
C PRO A 117 -16.60 21.05 19.68
N LYS A 118 -17.73 20.46 19.29
CA LYS A 118 -19.00 20.58 20.03
C LYS A 118 -18.93 19.92 21.40
N GLU A 119 -18.33 18.74 21.49
CA GLU A 119 -18.14 18.03 22.77
C GLU A 119 -17.15 18.78 23.67
N VAL A 120 -16.08 19.35 23.10
CA VAL A 120 -15.13 20.20 23.83
C VAL A 120 -15.85 21.36 24.47
N GLN A 121 -16.70 22.06 23.70
CA GLN A 121 -17.43 23.21 24.18
C GLN A 121 -18.44 22.81 25.27
N ALA A 122 -19.17 21.71 25.06
CA ALA A 122 -20.11 21.19 26.05
C ALA A 122 -19.44 20.84 27.40
N VAL A 123 -18.22 20.27 27.36
CA VAL A 123 -17.48 19.95 28.60
C VAL A 123 -16.94 21.21 29.26
N LYS A 124 -16.44 22.20 28.49
CA LYS A 124 -16.00 23.49 29.05
C LYS A 124 -17.11 24.21 29.82
N GLU A 125 -18.34 24.17 29.30
CA GLU A 125 -19.51 24.81 29.91
C GLU A 125 -19.92 24.13 31.24
N LEU A 126 -19.55 22.86 31.47
CA LEU A 126 -19.82 22.19 32.73
C LEU A 126 -18.97 22.72 33.88
N ALA A 127 -17.79 23.28 33.61
CA ALA A 127 -16.84 23.84 34.58
C ALA A 127 -16.58 22.89 35.77
N ILE A 128 -16.50 21.59 35.53
CA ILE A 128 -16.28 20.58 36.58
C ILE A 128 -14.78 20.56 36.93
N LYS A 129 -14.45 20.85 38.19
CA LYS A 129 -13.08 20.76 38.69
C LYS A 129 -12.53 19.35 38.52
N GLY A 130 -11.30 19.25 38.02
CA GLY A 130 -10.66 17.95 37.76
C GLY A 130 -11.04 17.32 36.41
N VAL A 131 -11.79 18.03 35.53
CA VAL A 131 -12.01 17.63 34.15
C VAL A 131 -11.38 18.66 33.24
N ASP A 132 -10.44 18.22 32.42
CA ASP A 132 -9.65 19.10 31.55
C ASP A 132 -9.51 18.56 30.14
N ILE A 133 -9.03 19.43 29.26
CA ILE A 133 -8.84 19.16 27.83
C ILE A 133 -7.36 18.98 27.55
N TYR A 134 -7.06 17.91 26.83
CA TYR A 134 -5.69 17.60 26.39
C TYR A 134 -5.60 17.70 24.87
N PRO A 135 -4.65 18.48 24.31
CA PRO A 135 -4.43 18.54 22.88
C PRO A 135 -3.84 17.21 22.40
N GLU A 136 -4.39 16.64 21.36
CA GLU A 136 -3.90 15.44 20.69
C GLU A 136 -3.81 15.65 19.18
N ASN A 137 -3.08 14.78 18.51
CA ASN A 137 -3.04 14.70 17.06
C ASN A 137 -3.97 13.58 16.56
N THR A 138 -4.65 13.81 15.46
CA THR A 138 -5.39 12.77 14.75
C THR A 138 -4.97 12.74 13.29
N ARG A 139 -4.96 11.54 12.71
CA ARG A 139 -4.72 11.36 11.28
C ARG A 139 -6.01 11.56 10.51
N SER A 140 -5.94 12.27 9.41
CA SER A 140 -7.07 12.54 8.51
C SER A 140 -6.68 12.19 7.08
N TYR A 141 -7.58 11.51 6.39
CA TYR A 141 -7.45 11.10 4.99
C TYR A 141 -8.55 11.81 4.19
N PRO A 142 -8.27 13.01 3.64
CA PRO A 142 -9.30 13.87 3.02
C PRO A 142 -10.01 13.23 1.83
N CYS A 143 -9.33 12.30 1.14
CA CYS A 143 -9.87 11.61 -0.03
C CYS A 143 -10.69 10.36 0.31
N GLY A 144 -11.01 10.11 1.59
CA GLY A 144 -11.81 8.95 2.02
C GLY A 144 -11.18 7.62 1.62
N SER A 145 -11.93 6.79 0.91
CA SER A 145 -11.50 5.44 0.50
C SER A 145 -10.48 5.41 -0.65
N LEU A 146 -10.22 6.55 -1.29
CA LEU A 146 -9.29 6.63 -2.41
C LEU A 146 -7.88 6.23 -1.97
N LEU A 147 -7.26 5.30 -2.69
CA LEU A 147 -5.90 4.80 -2.43
C LEU A 147 -5.70 4.18 -1.03
N SER A 148 -6.78 3.82 -0.34
CA SER A 148 -6.77 3.42 1.08
C SER A 148 -5.81 2.29 1.41
N GLN A 149 -5.74 1.22 0.58
CA GLN A 149 -4.87 0.07 0.81
C GLN A 149 -3.38 0.41 0.66
N VAL A 150 -3.05 1.47 -0.08
CA VAL A 150 -1.67 1.95 -0.24
C VAL A 150 -1.29 2.90 0.87
N LEU A 151 -2.14 3.88 1.18
CA LEU A 151 -1.91 4.81 2.29
C LEU A 151 -1.77 4.03 3.60
N GLY A 152 -2.66 3.08 3.82
CA GLY A 152 -2.71 2.34 5.07
C GLY A 152 -3.41 3.13 6.18
N ILE A 153 -3.13 2.76 7.41
CA ILE A 153 -3.77 3.30 8.61
C ILE A 153 -2.77 3.49 9.73
N VAL A 154 -3.15 4.32 10.70
CA VAL A 154 -2.42 4.51 11.96
C VAL A 154 -3.27 4.05 13.14
N ASP A 155 -2.62 3.69 14.26
CA ASP A 155 -3.32 3.46 15.52
C ASP A 155 -3.79 4.77 16.18
N ILE A 156 -4.42 4.65 17.35
CA ILE A 156 -4.92 5.82 18.10
C ILE A 156 -3.80 6.77 18.53
N ASP A 157 -2.57 6.29 18.66
CA ASP A 157 -1.40 7.06 19.09
C ASP A 157 -0.59 7.61 17.89
N GLY A 158 -1.06 7.35 16.66
CA GLY A 158 -0.47 7.88 15.43
C GLY A 158 0.68 7.03 14.87
N ARG A 159 0.85 5.77 15.31
CA ARG A 159 1.84 4.83 14.76
C ARG A 159 1.28 4.14 13.52
N GLY A 160 2.10 4.01 12.49
CA GLY A 160 1.70 3.32 11.26
C GLY A 160 1.46 1.83 11.48
N LEU A 161 0.33 1.32 10.99
CA LEU A 161 -0.05 -0.09 11.09
C LEU A 161 0.02 -0.82 9.76
N GLU A 162 -0.32 -0.15 8.67
CA GLU A 162 -0.39 -0.73 7.31
C GLU A 162 0.09 0.29 6.27
N GLY A 163 0.38 -0.14 5.05
CA GLY A 163 0.65 0.70 3.88
C GLY A 163 1.88 1.61 4.03
N ILE A 164 1.83 2.78 3.40
CA ILE A 164 2.86 3.82 3.46
C ILE A 164 3.01 4.36 4.88
N GLU A 165 1.92 4.45 5.64
CA GLU A 165 1.96 4.85 7.05
C GLU A 165 2.90 3.95 7.87
N LEU A 166 2.91 2.64 7.61
CA LEU A 166 3.82 1.69 8.26
C LEU A 166 5.22 1.72 7.64
N ALA A 167 5.32 1.71 6.31
CA ALA A 167 6.59 1.60 5.61
C ALA A 167 7.52 2.79 5.90
N PHE A 168 6.94 3.98 6.12
CA PHE A 168 7.64 5.23 6.39
C PHE A 168 7.31 5.79 7.78
N ASP A 169 6.97 4.91 8.73
CA ASP A 169 6.57 5.35 10.08
C ASP A 169 7.65 6.19 10.77
N LYS A 170 8.90 5.81 10.61
CA LYS A 170 10.07 6.51 11.15
C LYS A 170 10.19 7.96 10.65
N GLU A 171 10.08 8.12 9.32
CA GLU A 171 10.21 9.41 8.65
C GLU A 171 8.99 10.29 8.94
N LEU A 172 7.79 9.69 8.93
CA LEU A 172 6.54 10.39 9.19
C LEU A 172 6.36 10.81 10.65
N ALA A 173 6.79 10.01 11.63
CA ALA A 173 6.50 10.25 13.05
C ALA A 173 7.19 11.51 13.62
N GLY A 174 8.36 11.86 13.08
CA GLY A 174 9.19 12.92 13.65
C GLY A 174 9.79 12.55 15.00
N ALA A 175 10.27 13.53 15.73
CA ALA A 175 10.85 13.35 17.05
C ALA A 175 10.20 14.32 18.06
N PRO A 176 9.69 13.81 19.19
CA PRO A 176 9.05 14.64 20.18
C PRO A 176 10.03 15.63 20.81
N GLY A 177 9.52 16.79 21.19
CA GLY A 177 10.19 17.77 22.02
C GLY A 177 9.92 17.53 23.49
N PHE A 178 10.64 18.25 24.33
CA PHE A 178 10.46 18.20 25.77
C PHE A 178 10.48 19.61 26.36
N THR A 179 9.54 19.87 27.24
CA THR A 179 9.52 21.06 28.09
C THR A 179 9.71 20.68 29.56
N VAL A 180 10.27 21.59 30.33
CA VAL A 180 10.40 21.41 31.76
C VAL A 180 9.62 22.52 32.46
N THR A 181 8.68 22.14 33.28
CA THR A 181 7.92 23.05 34.12
C THR A 181 8.36 22.87 35.56
N SER A 182 8.74 23.99 36.23
CA SER A 182 9.04 23.98 37.64
C SER A 182 7.79 23.77 38.48
N GLN A 183 7.89 22.96 39.54
CA GLN A 183 6.78 22.68 40.46
C GLN A 183 7.18 23.02 41.90
N ASP A 184 6.19 23.49 42.70
CA ASP A 184 6.36 23.64 44.14
C ASP A 184 6.34 22.27 44.86
N GLY A 185 6.63 22.26 46.16
CA GLY A 185 6.61 21.05 46.98
C GLY A 185 5.25 20.34 47.08
N LEU A 186 4.18 20.97 46.60
CA LEU A 186 2.83 20.41 46.47
C LEU A 186 2.51 19.97 45.02
N GLN A 187 3.54 19.93 44.16
CA GLN A 187 3.44 19.58 42.74
C GLN A 187 2.57 20.55 41.89
N ARG A 188 2.40 21.80 42.33
CA ARG A 188 1.71 22.84 41.56
C ARG A 188 2.71 23.55 40.64
N PRO A 189 2.34 23.81 39.37
CA PRO A 189 3.25 24.50 38.44
C PRO A 189 3.58 25.89 38.93
N ILE A 190 4.88 26.22 39.00
CA ILE A 190 5.37 27.56 39.23
C ILE A 190 5.61 28.18 37.86
N PHE A 191 4.83 29.20 37.52
CA PHE A 191 4.96 29.94 36.27
C PHE A 191 6.21 30.85 36.25
N THR A 192 7.39 30.23 36.10
CA THR A 192 8.66 30.97 35.87
C THR A 192 9.05 31.03 34.40
N GLY A 193 8.12 30.62 33.51
CA GLY A 193 8.35 30.43 32.07
C GLY A 193 8.55 28.94 31.73
N GLU A 194 8.00 28.53 30.63
CA GLU A 194 8.27 27.19 30.09
C GLU A 194 9.68 27.17 29.48
N ASN A 195 10.57 26.39 30.05
CA ASN A 195 11.88 26.15 29.46
C ASN A 195 11.76 24.96 28.49
N VAL A 196 11.73 25.26 27.20
CA VAL A 196 11.81 24.23 26.15
C VAL A 196 13.25 23.68 26.16
N LEU A 197 13.42 22.44 26.64
CA LEU A 197 14.72 21.76 26.61
C LEU A 197 15.06 21.29 25.18
N ARG A 198 14.06 20.88 24.44
CA ARG A 198 14.20 20.43 23.06
C ARG A 198 12.91 20.73 22.30
N ALA A 199 13.00 21.48 21.24
CA ALA A 199 11.86 21.66 20.33
C ALA A 199 11.49 20.35 19.63
N PRO A 200 10.19 20.09 19.40
CA PRO A 200 9.78 18.94 18.59
C PRO A 200 10.30 19.11 17.16
N GLN A 201 10.65 17.99 16.53
CA GLN A 201 10.97 17.94 15.11
C GLN A 201 9.83 17.23 14.41
N ASP A 202 9.06 17.96 13.62
CA ASP A 202 7.95 17.40 12.85
C ASP A 202 8.47 16.34 11.86
N GLY A 203 7.64 15.37 11.54
CA GLY A 203 7.97 14.31 10.61
C GLY A 203 8.12 14.83 9.17
N SER A 204 8.92 14.13 8.39
CA SER A 204 9.05 14.39 6.95
C SER A 204 7.77 14.03 6.22
N ASN A 205 7.43 14.80 5.19
CA ASN A 205 6.35 14.44 4.29
C ASN A 205 6.83 13.34 3.31
N VAL A 206 5.94 12.45 2.94
CA VAL A 206 6.16 11.43 1.92
C VAL A 206 5.39 11.85 0.66
N ILE A 207 6.12 12.07 -0.43
CA ILE A 207 5.55 12.41 -1.74
C ILE A 207 5.48 11.13 -2.56
N LEU A 208 4.27 10.75 -2.98
CA LEU A 208 4.05 9.56 -3.80
C LEU A 208 4.22 9.88 -5.29
N THR A 209 4.45 8.82 -6.08
CA THR A 209 4.42 8.91 -7.56
C THR A 209 2.99 9.01 -8.09
N VAL A 210 2.01 8.74 -7.26
CA VAL A 210 0.58 8.76 -7.61
C VAL A 210 0.16 10.15 -8.06
N ASP A 211 -0.60 10.20 -9.16
CA ASP A 211 -1.34 11.38 -9.59
C ASP A 211 -2.80 11.23 -9.16
N LEU A 212 -3.29 12.13 -8.32
CA LEU A 212 -4.64 12.06 -7.76
C LEU A 212 -5.73 12.09 -8.82
N ALA A 213 -5.54 12.77 -9.95
CA ALA A 213 -6.53 12.79 -11.03
C ALA A 213 -6.54 11.45 -11.78
N VAL A 214 -5.37 10.88 -12.05
CA VAL A 214 -5.25 9.54 -12.66
C VAL A 214 -5.79 8.46 -11.72
N GLN A 215 -5.57 8.60 -10.42
CA GLN A 215 -6.14 7.72 -9.40
C GLN A 215 -7.67 7.76 -9.38
N ASN A 216 -8.26 8.96 -9.43
CA ASN A 216 -9.72 9.11 -9.53
C ASN A 216 -10.27 8.44 -10.79
N ILE A 217 -9.64 8.67 -11.96
CA ILE A 217 -10.03 8.02 -13.21
C ILE A 217 -10.02 6.50 -13.07
N LEU A 218 -8.92 5.95 -12.51
CA LEU A 218 -8.80 4.51 -12.30
C LEU A 218 -9.92 3.96 -11.43
N GLU A 219 -10.20 4.59 -10.29
CA GLU A 219 -11.21 4.10 -9.35
C GLU A 219 -12.63 4.23 -9.91
N GLU A 220 -12.96 5.34 -10.55
CA GLU A 220 -14.25 5.53 -11.21
C GLU A 220 -14.53 4.45 -12.28
N GLU A 221 -13.56 4.15 -13.13
CA GLU A 221 -13.74 3.15 -14.19
C GLU A 221 -13.79 1.71 -13.63
N VAL A 222 -13.01 1.44 -12.57
CA VAL A 222 -13.08 0.15 -11.87
C VAL A 222 -14.41 -0.02 -11.15
N ASP A 223 -14.96 1.03 -10.51
CA ASP A 223 -16.25 0.98 -9.82
C ASP A 223 -17.40 0.74 -10.82
N LYS A 224 -17.43 1.44 -11.95
CA LYS A 224 -18.40 1.18 -13.03
C LYS A 224 -18.34 -0.28 -13.51
N ALA A 225 -17.12 -0.80 -13.67
CA ALA A 225 -16.95 -2.18 -14.09
C ALA A 225 -17.37 -3.19 -12.99
N CYS A 226 -17.14 -2.86 -11.70
CA CYS A 226 -17.63 -3.68 -10.58
C CYS A 226 -19.16 -3.65 -10.48
N GLU A 227 -19.80 -2.53 -10.72
CA GLU A 227 -21.27 -2.43 -10.80
C GLU A 227 -21.83 -3.29 -11.93
N GLN A 228 -21.19 -3.25 -13.11
CA GLN A 228 -21.62 -4.00 -14.29
C GLN A 228 -21.43 -5.52 -14.15
N TRP A 229 -20.29 -5.94 -13.60
CA TRP A 229 -19.88 -7.35 -13.62
C TRP A 229 -19.96 -8.05 -12.27
N SER A 230 -20.23 -7.31 -11.18
CA SER A 230 -20.33 -7.83 -9.80
C SER A 230 -19.24 -8.85 -9.45
N PRO A 231 -17.93 -8.53 -9.64
CA PRO A 231 -16.86 -9.46 -9.35
C PRO A 231 -16.70 -9.66 -7.83
N LYS A 232 -16.14 -10.79 -7.43
CA LYS A 232 -15.76 -11.06 -6.05
C LYS A 232 -14.69 -10.09 -5.55
N SER A 233 -13.74 -9.75 -6.42
CA SER A 233 -12.73 -8.73 -6.20
C SER A 233 -12.25 -8.14 -7.53
N ALA A 234 -11.71 -6.93 -7.50
CA ALA A 234 -11.07 -6.30 -8.64
C ALA A 234 -9.72 -5.68 -8.24
N MET A 235 -8.79 -5.66 -9.17
CA MET A 235 -7.47 -5.07 -9.02
C MET A 235 -7.14 -4.28 -10.28
N ALA A 236 -6.57 -3.09 -10.10
CA ALA A 236 -6.13 -2.30 -11.24
C ALA A 236 -4.94 -1.43 -10.86
N LEU A 237 -4.06 -1.17 -11.82
CA LEU A 237 -2.96 -0.22 -11.66
C LEU A 237 -2.56 0.39 -12.99
N ILE A 238 -1.96 1.59 -12.91
CA ILE A 238 -1.37 2.33 -14.01
C ILE A 238 0.07 2.63 -13.65
N MET A 239 0.98 2.34 -14.57
CA MET A 239 2.40 2.62 -14.43
C MET A 239 2.91 3.45 -15.61
N ASP A 240 3.89 4.31 -15.33
CA ASP A 240 4.75 4.88 -16.38
C ASP A 240 5.82 3.84 -16.76
N PRO A 241 5.84 3.32 -18.00
CA PRO A 241 6.79 2.30 -18.40
C PRO A 241 8.24 2.80 -18.47
N GLN A 242 8.47 4.10 -18.59
CA GLN A 242 9.82 4.69 -18.71
C GLN A 242 10.49 4.88 -17.35
N THR A 243 9.70 5.14 -16.29
CA THR A 243 10.22 5.47 -14.96
C THR A 243 9.94 4.39 -13.92
N GLY A 244 8.99 3.48 -14.18
CA GLY A 244 8.50 2.50 -13.23
C GLY A 244 7.61 3.10 -12.13
N GLU A 245 7.19 4.36 -12.28
CA GLU A 245 6.29 5.03 -11.34
C GLU A 245 4.89 4.42 -11.39
N VAL A 246 4.36 4.07 -10.22
CA VAL A 246 2.95 3.72 -10.06
C VAL A 246 2.16 5.02 -9.97
N LEU A 247 1.41 5.35 -11.04
CA LEU A 247 0.64 6.59 -11.12
C LEU A 247 -0.74 6.45 -10.47
N ALA A 248 -1.30 5.25 -10.49
CA ALA A 248 -2.56 4.92 -9.83
C ALA A 248 -2.63 3.42 -9.53
N VAL A 249 -3.29 3.05 -8.43
CA VAL A 249 -3.47 1.66 -8.02
C VAL A 249 -4.70 1.50 -7.14
N THR A 250 -5.50 0.47 -7.36
CA THR A 250 -6.69 0.20 -6.55
C THR A 250 -6.98 -1.28 -6.42
N SER A 251 -7.70 -1.63 -5.35
CA SER A 251 -8.29 -2.96 -5.12
C SER A 251 -9.73 -2.83 -4.65
N ARG A 252 -10.57 -3.82 -4.99
CA ARG A 252 -11.93 -3.94 -4.48
C ARG A 252 -12.11 -5.31 -3.81
N PRO A 253 -12.86 -5.38 -2.69
CA PRO A 253 -13.51 -4.27 -1.98
C PRO A 253 -12.50 -3.31 -1.32
N THR A 254 -12.91 -2.07 -1.05
CA THR A 254 -12.12 -1.03 -0.40
C THR A 254 -12.70 -0.64 0.97
N PHE A 255 -12.06 0.31 1.68
CA PHE A 255 -12.48 0.82 2.98
C PHE A 255 -12.12 2.31 3.14
N ASP A 256 -12.75 2.99 4.10
CA ASP A 256 -12.37 4.36 4.49
C ASP A 256 -11.36 4.30 5.65
N PRO A 257 -10.10 4.77 5.49
CA PRO A 257 -9.10 4.76 6.53
C PRO A 257 -9.44 5.69 7.71
N ASN A 258 -10.34 6.67 7.54
CA ASN A 258 -10.85 7.48 8.65
C ASN A 258 -11.75 6.65 9.59
N ASN A 259 -12.33 5.55 9.13
CA ASN A 259 -13.21 4.66 9.89
C ASN A 259 -12.83 3.17 9.72
N TYR A 260 -11.57 2.85 9.87
CA TYR A 260 -11.07 1.49 9.59
C TYR A 260 -11.52 0.41 10.58
N HIS A 261 -11.96 0.78 11.79
CA HIS A 261 -12.39 -0.20 12.81
C HIS A 261 -13.53 -1.11 12.37
N GLY A 262 -14.37 -0.64 11.42
CA GLY A 262 -15.45 -1.44 10.84
C GLY A 262 -15.03 -2.25 9.60
N SER A 263 -13.79 -2.10 9.11
CA SER A 263 -13.33 -2.79 7.89
C SER A 263 -12.77 -4.17 8.19
N SER A 264 -13.01 -5.11 7.28
CA SER A 264 -12.40 -6.45 7.34
C SER A 264 -10.95 -6.42 6.84
N PRO A 265 -10.11 -7.41 7.23
CA PRO A 265 -8.77 -7.56 6.66
C PRO A 265 -8.76 -7.67 5.13
N GLU A 266 -9.79 -8.27 4.55
CA GLU A 266 -9.95 -8.43 3.10
C GLU A 266 -10.15 -7.09 2.37
N GLN A 267 -10.80 -6.10 3.00
CA GLN A 267 -10.97 -4.76 2.46
C GLN A 267 -9.68 -3.93 2.54
N ARG A 268 -8.85 -4.15 3.58
CA ARG A 268 -7.59 -3.42 3.78
C ARG A 268 -6.43 -3.95 2.94
N ARG A 269 -6.57 -5.15 2.40
CA ARG A 269 -5.52 -5.85 1.68
C ARG A 269 -5.21 -5.22 0.33
N ASN A 270 -3.97 -4.84 0.09
CA ASN A 270 -3.49 -4.38 -1.22
C ASN A 270 -3.25 -5.58 -2.14
N ARG A 271 -4.30 -6.03 -2.81
CA ARG A 271 -4.29 -7.24 -3.65
C ARG A 271 -3.33 -7.16 -4.84
N VAL A 272 -2.99 -5.95 -5.27
CA VAL A 272 -2.07 -5.74 -6.40
C VAL A 272 -0.67 -6.30 -6.12
N ILE A 273 -0.27 -6.37 -4.84
CA ILE A 273 1.04 -6.89 -4.41
C ILE A 273 0.97 -8.16 -3.56
N THR A 274 -0.19 -8.44 -2.95
CA THR A 274 -0.35 -9.56 -2.00
C THR A 274 -1.00 -10.78 -2.62
N ASP A 275 -1.74 -10.64 -3.72
CA ASP A 275 -2.48 -11.73 -4.34
C ASP A 275 -1.75 -12.22 -5.59
N CYS A 276 -1.56 -13.53 -5.64
CA CYS A 276 -0.99 -14.20 -6.80
C CYS A 276 -2.08 -14.95 -7.55
N TYR A 277 -1.99 -14.91 -8.87
CA TYR A 277 -2.89 -15.62 -9.76
C TYR A 277 -2.13 -16.20 -10.96
N GLU A 278 -2.72 -17.16 -11.61
CA GLU A 278 -2.23 -17.69 -12.89
C GLU A 278 -2.55 -16.70 -14.00
N PRO A 279 -1.54 -16.12 -14.70
CA PRO A 279 -1.76 -15.01 -15.64
C PRO A 279 -2.53 -15.42 -16.91
N GLY A 280 -2.69 -16.71 -17.15
CA GLY A 280 -3.30 -17.18 -18.38
C GLY A 280 -2.59 -16.61 -19.60
N SER A 281 -3.36 -16.22 -20.62
CA SER A 281 -2.80 -15.72 -21.88
C SER A 281 -1.99 -14.41 -21.79
N LEU A 282 -1.95 -13.74 -20.63
CA LEU A 282 -1.09 -12.55 -20.44
C LEU A 282 0.41 -12.88 -20.44
N ILE A 283 0.79 -14.14 -20.21
CA ILE A 283 2.21 -14.56 -20.24
C ILE A 283 2.74 -14.70 -21.68
N LYS A 284 1.86 -14.92 -22.66
CA LYS A 284 2.22 -15.28 -24.05
C LYS A 284 3.17 -14.27 -24.72
N PRO A 285 2.98 -12.95 -24.59
CA PRO A 285 3.92 -11.97 -25.17
C PRO A 285 5.33 -12.11 -24.63
N LEU A 286 5.50 -12.44 -23.34
CA LEU A 286 6.80 -12.62 -22.72
C LEU A 286 7.53 -13.84 -23.30
N ILE A 287 6.80 -14.92 -23.56
CA ILE A 287 7.33 -16.16 -24.17
C ILE A 287 7.68 -15.93 -25.63
N VAL A 288 6.78 -15.31 -26.41
CA VAL A 288 7.04 -14.98 -27.82
C VAL A 288 8.27 -14.09 -27.96
N SER A 289 8.47 -13.15 -27.04
CA SER A 289 9.67 -12.30 -27.05
C SER A 289 10.96 -13.12 -26.86
N GLY A 290 10.95 -14.19 -26.06
CA GLY A 290 12.06 -15.13 -25.92
C GLY A 290 12.34 -15.91 -27.21
N VAL A 291 11.30 -16.39 -27.87
CA VAL A 291 11.38 -17.11 -29.15
C VAL A 291 11.99 -16.20 -30.24
N LEU A 292 11.49 -14.98 -30.38
CA LEU A 292 11.99 -13.98 -31.36
C LEU A 292 13.44 -13.57 -31.05
N LYS A 293 13.75 -13.25 -29.81
CA LYS A 293 15.11 -12.88 -29.34
C LYS A 293 16.17 -13.91 -29.72
N ARG A 294 15.82 -15.18 -29.75
CA ARG A 294 16.73 -16.29 -30.09
C ARG A 294 16.67 -16.69 -31.57
N GLY A 295 15.84 -16.04 -32.36
CA GLY A 295 15.66 -16.40 -33.77
C GLY A 295 15.13 -17.84 -33.99
N LEU A 296 14.39 -18.38 -33.00
CA LEU A 296 13.83 -19.74 -33.07
C LEU A 296 12.65 -19.80 -34.05
N ALA A 297 11.95 -18.69 -34.23
CA ALA A 297 10.94 -18.51 -35.26
C ALA A 297 10.83 -17.02 -35.62
N ARG A 298 10.32 -16.72 -36.82
CA ARG A 298 10.01 -15.37 -37.31
C ARG A 298 8.52 -15.09 -37.14
N PRO A 299 8.09 -13.83 -37.12
CA PRO A 299 6.66 -13.49 -37.06
C PRO A 299 5.79 -14.15 -38.13
N THR A 300 6.35 -14.37 -39.33
CA THR A 300 5.69 -14.96 -40.51
C THR A 300 5.77 -16.49 -40.58
N ASP A 301 6.52 -17.16 -39.72
CA ASP A 301 6.62 -18.62 -39.74
C ASP A 301 5.31 -19.28 -39.32
N VAL A 302 4.87 -20.28 -40.09
CA VAL A 302 3.56 -20.90 -39.98
C VAL A 302 3.61 -22.16 -39.10
N PHE A 303 2.65 -22.29 -38.22
CA PHE A 303 2.46 -23.44 -37.33
C PHE A 303 1.10 -24.07 -37.53
N PHE A 304 1.08 -25.39 -37.74
CA PHE A 304 -0.15 -26.15 -37.83
C PHE A 304 -0.82 -26.29 -36.47
N CYS A 305 -2.02 -25.73 -36.28
CA CYS A 305 -2.76 -25.69 -35.00
C CYS A 305 -3.83 -26.77 -34.90
N HIS A 306 -3.75 -27.84 -35.71
CA HIS A 306 -4.54 -29.07 -35.61
C HIS A 306 -6.07 -28.87 -35.58
N ASN A 307 -6.59 -27.89 -36.29
CA ASN A 307 -8.01 -27.53 -36.27
C ASN A 307 -8.56 -27.35 -34.82
N GLY A 308 -7.74 -26.77 -33.94
CA GLY A 308 -8.12 -26.46 -32.57
C GLY A 308 -8.08 -27.62 -31.57
N VAL A 309 -7.59 -28.82 -31.97
CA VAL A 309 -7.50 -29.98 -31.07
C VAL A 309 -6.16 -30.71 -31.23
N PHE A 310 -5.31 -30.59 -30.23
CA PHE A 310 -3.95 -31.15 -30.25
C PHE A 310 -3.74 -32.15 -29.09
N PRO A 311 -3.61 -33.47 -29.39
CA PRO A 311 -3.24 -34.46 -28.39
C PRO A 311 -1.79 -34.28 -27.94
N LEU A 312 -1.56 -34.05 -26.67
CA LEU A 312 -0.24 -33.91 -26.05
C LEU A 312 -0.11 -34.92 -24.91
N GLY A 313 0.47 -36.08 -25.20
CA GLY A 313 0.53 -37.20 -24.26
C GLY A 313 -0.87 -37.67 -23.85
N LYS A 314 -1.15 -37.61 -22.53
CA LYS A 314 -2.48 -37.97 -21.98
C LYS A 314 -3.49 -36.81 -21.94
N ARG A 315 -3.07 -35.61 -22.33
CA ARG A 315 -3.94 -34.42 -22.36
C ARG A 315 -4.29 -34.02 -23.79
N ILE A 316 -5.41 -33.33 -23.94
CA ILE A 316 -5.83 -32.74 -25.19
C ILE A 316 -5.81 -31.23 -24.99
N LEU A 317 -4.94 -30.51 -25.69
CA LEU A 317 -4.96 -29.06 -25.75
C LEU A 317 -6.04 -28.61 -26.72
N ARG A 318 -6.73 -27.53 -26.38
CA ARG A 318 -7.80 -26.97 -27.21
C ARG A 318 -7.59 -25.47 -27.39
N ASP A 319 -7.84 -25.01 -28.61
CA ASP A 319 -8.03 -23.58 -28.90
C ASP A 319 -9.52 -23.23 -28.76
N VAL A 320 -9.81 -21.96 -28.62
CA VAL A 320 -11.19 -21.44 -28.57
C VAL A 320 -11.87 -21.59 -29.93
N HIS A 321 -11.10 -21.45 -31.03
CA HIS A 321 -11.56 -21.59 -32.39
C HIS A 321 -10.72 -22.63 -33.13
N PRO A 322 -11.28 -23.30 -34.14
CA PRO A 322 -10.62 -24.35 -34.92
C PRO A 322 -9.67 -23.70 -35.96
N TYR A 323 -8.44 -23.41 -35.57
CA TYR A 323 -7.42 -22.93 -36.52
C TYR A 323 -6.64 -24.10 -37.10
N GLU A 324 -6.43 -24.07 -38.42
CA GLU A 324 -5.60 -25.06 -39.12
C GLU A 324 -4.12 -24.62 -39.07
N ASN A 325 -3.81 -23.49 -39.68
CA ASN A 325 -2.48 -22.91 -39.75
C ASN A 325 -2.52 -21.48 -39.26
N LEU A 326 -1.57 -21.10 -38.43
CA LEU A 326 -1.37 -19.73 -37.95
C LEU A 326 0.09 -19.36 -38.05
N THR A 327 0.37 -18.14 -38.48
CA THR A 327 1.70 -17.54 -38.29
C THR A 327 1.97 -17.31 -36.82
N LEU A 328 3.25 -17.12 -36.42
CA LEU A 328 3.59 -16.76 -35.04
C LEU A 328 2.83 -15.51 -34.58
N GLU A 329 2.71 -14.51 -35.44
CA GLU A 329 1.93 -13.30 -35.18
C GLU A 329 0.45 -13.61 -34.90
N GLU A 330 -0.18 -14.39 -35.79
CA GLU A 330 -1.59 -14.80 -35.63
C GLU A 330 -1.82 -15.69 -34.41
N ILE A 331 -0.83 -16.49 -33.99
CA ILE A 331 -0.89 -17.25 -32.72
C ILE A 331 -1.10 -16.28 -31.55
N LEU A 332 -0.38 -15.15 -31.53
CA LEU A 332 -0.50 -14.16 -30.45
C LEU A 332 -1.77 -13.32 -30.58
N ILE A 333 -2.14 -12.92 -31.81
CA ILE A 333 -3.35 -12.15 -32.13
C ILE A 333 -4.61 -12.92 -31.72
N ASN A 334 -4.70 -14.18 -32.11
CA ASN A 334 -5.83 -15.06 -31.82
C ASN A 334 -5.72 -15.76 -30.46
N SER A 335 -4.58 -15.59 -29.79
CA SER A 335 -4.31 -16.20 -28.48
C SER A 335 -4.37 -17.75 -28.52
N SER A 336 -3.92 -18.41 -29.61
CA SER A 336 -3.92 -19.86 -29.75
C SER A 336 -3.11 -20.52 -28.64
N ASN A 337 -3.68 -21.49 -27.95
CA ASN A 337 -3.03 -22.30 -26.93
C ASN A 337 -2.08 -23.33 -27.56
N ILE A 338 -2.52 -23.92 -28.69
CA ILE A 338 -1.78 -24.96 -29.41
C ILE A 338 -0.54 -24.36 -30.05
N GLY A 339 -0.69 -23.22 -30.74
CA GLY A 339 0.46 -22.47 -31.29
C GLY A 339 1.46 -22.11 -30.23
N MET A 340 1.02 -21.56 -29.08
CA MET A 340 1.90 -21.22 -27.97
C MET A 340 2.61 -22.41 -27.35
N ALA A 341 1.93 -23.54 -27.19
CA ALA A 341 2.57 -24.77 -26.70
C ALA A 341 3.72 -25.20 -27.63
N LYS A 342 3.51 -25.15 -28.95
CA LYS A 342 4.55 -25.46 -29.95
C LYS A 342 5.73 -24.49 -29.88
N LEU A 343 5.48 -23.18 -29.78
CA LEU A 343 6.53 -22.18 -29.63
C LEU A 343 7.35 -22.41 -28.34
N ALA A 344 6.69 -22.67 -27.23
CA ALA A 344 7.38 -22.97 -25.98
C ALA A 344 8.18 -24.29 -26.01
N MET A 345 7.69 -25.29 -26.74
CA MET A 345 8.45 -26.52 -26.96
C MET A 345 9.72 -26.30 -27.79
N LEU A 346 9.68 -25.41 -28.81
CA LEU A 346 10.89 -24.99 -29.54
C LEU A 346 11.90 -24.30 -28.62
N GLU A 347 11.43 -23.49 -27.71
CA GLU A 347 12.28 -22.78 -26.76
C GLU A 347 12.89 -23.75 -25.71
N GLY A 348 12.10 -24.68 -25.22
CA GLY A 348 12.46 -25.65 -24.19
C GLY A 348 12.40 -25.10 -22.77
N SER A 349 12.29 -25.98 -21.79
CA SER A 349 12.00 -25.64 -20.39
C SER A 349 13.00 -24.68 -19.75
N ASN A 350 14.30 -24.91 -19.96
CA ASN A 350 15.34 -24.10 -19.31
C ASN A 350 15.37 -22.65 -19.82
N ARG A 351 15.21 -22.46 -21.13
CA ARG A 351 15.20 -21.13 -21.75
C ARG A 351 13.92 -20.37 -21.39
N LEU A 352 12.78 -21.05 -21.49
CA LEU A 352 11.48 -20.51 -21.08
C LEU A 352 11.50 -20.03 -19.61
N TYR A 353 12.00 -20.87 -18.70
CA TYR A 353 12.16 -20.48 -17.31
C TYR A 353 13.08 -19.26 -17.13
N SER A 354 14.24 -19.27 -17.82
CA SER A 354 15.20 -18.15 -17.73
C SER A 354 14.61 -16.85 -18.21
N ASP A 355 13.84 -16.86 -19.30
CA ASP A 355 13.24 -15.65 -19.84
C ASP A 355 12.13 -15.10 -18.92
N LEU A 356 11.28 -15.95 -18.39
CA LEU A 356 10.27 -15.54 -17.42
C LEU A 356 10.92 -14.95 -16.15
N LYS A 357 12.05 -15.53 -15.71
CA LYS A 357 12.88 -14.98 -14.61
C LYS A 357 13.50 -13.62 -14.97
N LEU A 358 13.95 -13.45 -16.20
CA LEU A 358 14.50 -12.16 -16.67
C LEU A 358 13.45 -11.06 -16.60
N PHE A 359 12.18 -11.35 -16.88
CA PHE A 359 11.06 -10.43 -16.71
C PHE A 359 10.66 -10.18 -15.24
N GLY A 360 11.31 -10.86 -14.27
CA GLY A 360 11.08 -10.67 -12.83
C GLY A 360 10.02 -11.57 -12.23
N LEU A 361 9.40 -12.49 -13.00
CA LEU A 361 8.36 -13.37 -12.46
C LEU A 361 8.93 -14.32 -11.40
N GLY A 362 8.15 -14.56 -10.36
CA GLY A 362 8.54 -15.38 -9.21
C GLY A 362 9.62 -14.73 -8.33
N THR A 363 9.74 -13.39 -8.33
CA THR A 363 10.67 -12.62 -7.50
C THR A 363 10.01 -11.31 -7.08
N PRO A 364 10.07 -10.88 -5.80
CA PRO A 364 9.52 -9.60 -5.37
C PRO A 364 10.10 -8.44 -6.17
N THR A 365 9.27 -7.46 -6.49
CA THR A 365 9.71 -6.25 -7.21
C THR A 365 10.45 -5.29 -6.29
N SER A 366 10.27 -5.45 -4.98
CA SER A 366 10.78 -4.58 -3.92
C SER A 366 10.20 -3.15 -4.00
N ILE A 367 8.92 -3.03 -4.32
CA ILE A 367 8.17 -1.77 -4.18
C ILE A 367 8.14 -1.34 -2.70
N GLU A 368 8.01 -0.05 -2.44
CA GLU A 368 8.15 0.52 -1.08
C GLU A 368 6.98 0.19 -0.12
N THR A 369 5.92 -0.46 -0.58
CA THR A 369 4.79 -0.89 0.28
C THR A 369 5.02 -2.27 0.90
N PRO A 370 4.62 -2.50 2.16
CA PRO A 370 4.81 -3.78 2.83
C PRO A 370 3.84 -4.86 2.32
N GLY A 371 4.20 -6.13 2.52
CA GLY A 371 3.33 -7.27 2.23
C GLY A 371 3.44 -7.82 0.81
N GLU A 372 4.41 -7.36 0.00
CA GLU A 372 4.64 -7.90 -1.34
C GLU A 372 5.02 -9.39 -1.29
N VAL A 373 4.40 -10.19 -2.15
CA VAL A 373 4.69 -11.62 -2.31
C VAL A 373 5.47 -11.91 -3.60
N SER A 374 6.27 -12.96 -3.57
CA SER A 374 7.16 -13.30 -4.70
C SER A 374 6.46 -13.91 -5.92
N GLY A 375 5.21 -14.38 -5.79
CA GLY A 375 4.65 -15.28 -6.78
C GLY A 375 5.32 -16.65 -6.78
N VAL A 376 5.01 -17.47 -7.79
CA VAL A 376 5.57 -18.82 -7.93
C VAL A 376 5.99 -19.07 -9.38
N LEU A 377 7.28 -19.31 -9.59
CA LEU A 377 7.82 -19.85 -10.83
C LEU A 377 8.79 -20.98 -10.46
N ARG A 378 8.32 -22.22 -10.56
CA ARG A 378 9.09 -23.41 -10.20
C ARG A 378 10.26 -23.62 -11.18
N PRO A 379 11.43 -24.08 -10.71
CA PRO A 379 12.55 -24.39 -11.59
C PRO A 379 12.23 -25.60 -12.49
N PRO A 380 12.85 -25.72 -13.69
CA PRO A 380 12.60 -26.79 -14.65
C PRO A 380 12.79 -28.20 -14.10
N SER A 381 13.62 -28.39 -13.08
CA SER A 381 13.79 -29.69 -12.40
C SER A 381 12.52 -30.21 -11.71
N GLN A 382 11.55 -29.33 -11.46
CA GLN A 382 10.24 -29.67 -10.88
C GLN A 382 9.13 -29.76 -11.93
N TRP A 383 9.47 -29.56 -13.23
CA TRP A 383 8.50 -29.59 -14.29
C TRP A 383 8.23 -31.03 -14.77
N THR A 384 7.00 -31.26 -15.17
CA THR A 384 6.59 -32.49 -15.85
C THR A 384 6.76 -32.33 -17.37
N SER A 385 6.58 -33.38 -18.13
CA SER A 385 6.58 -33.32 -19.60
C SER A 385 5.50 -32.40 -20.18
N LEU A 386 4.46 -32.09 -19.41
CA LEU A 386 3.37 -31.20 -19.81
C LEU A 386 3.54 -29.77 -19.32
N SER A 387 4.46 -29.54 -18.38
CA SER A 387 4.61 -28.20 -17.75
C SER A 387 5.01 -27.12 -18.75
N VAL A 388 5.82 -27.42 -19.78
CA VAL A 388 6.18 -26.47 -20.84
C VAL A 388 4.93 -25.92 -21.53
N ALA A 389 4.00 -26.79 -21.90
CA ALA A 389 2.75 -26.40 -22.53
C ALA A 389 1.81 -25.68 -21.54
N SER A 390 1.77 -26.14 -20.27
CA SER A 390 0.96 -25.47 -19.23
C SER A 390 1.45 -24.05 -18.97
N VAL A 391 2.77 -23.85 -18.80
CA VAL A 391 3.39 -22.54 -18.61
C VAL A 391 3.18 -21.65 -19.82
N ALA A 392 3.23 -22.21 -21.05
CA ALA A 392 2.94 -21.46 -22.28
C ALA A 392 1.52 -20.88 -22.35
N MET A 393 0.58 -21.49 -21.65
CA MET A 393 -0.78 -21.02 -21.51
C MET A 393 -1.03 -20.16 -20.26
N GLY A 394 0.02 -19.96 -19.42
CA GLY A 394 -0.03 -19.19 -18.18
C GLY A 394 -0.57 -19.93 -16.98
N TYR A 395 -0.48 -21.27 -17.00
CA TYR A 395 -0.76 -22.12 -15.84
C TYR A 395 0.55 -22.58 -15.18
N GLU A 396 0.47 -23.10 -13.96
CA GLU A 396 1.65 -23.50 -13.15
C GLU A 396 2.63 -22.35 -12.82
N VAL A 397 2.28 -21.11 -13.13
CA VAL A 397 3.00 -19.89 -12.78
C VAL A 397 2.03 -18.99 -12.03
N MET A 398 2.45 -18.47 -10.89
CA MET A 398 1.64 -17.51 -10.14
C MET A 398 2.37 -16.17 -10.05
N VAL A 399 1.70 -15.10 -10.42
CA VAL A 399 2.26 -13.74 -10.47
C VAL A 399 1.35 -12.75 -9.77
N THR A 400 1.91 -11.67 -9.26
CA THR A 400 1.11 -10.53 -8.80
C THR A 400 0.76 -9.62 -9.98
N PRO A 401 -0.34 -8.84 -9.88
CA PRO A 401 -0.66 -7.79 -10.86
C PRO A 401 0.52 -6.85 -11.10
N LEU A 402 1.25 -6.46 -10.05
CA LEU A 402 2.41 -5.58 -10.16
C LEU A 402 3.55 -6.22 -10.95
N GLN A 403 3.89 -7.49 -10.68
CA GLN A 403 4.94 -8.20 -11.43
C GLN A 403 4.62 -8.23 -12.93
N LEU A 404 3.38 -8.56 -13.27
CA LEU A 404 2.95 -8.68 -14.65
C LEU A 404 2.97 -7.30 -15.35
N THR A 405 2.47 -6.26 -14.70
CA THR A 405 2.50 -4.90 -15.26
C THR A 405 3.93 -4.41 -15.45
N THR A 406 4.83 -4.68 -14.50
CA THR A 406 6.26 -4.38 -14.62
C THR A 406 6.90 -5.10 -15.82
N ALA A 407 6.53 -6.36 -16.07
CA ALA A 407 7.01 -7.10 -17.24
C ALA A 407 6.49 -6.49 -18.57
N PHE A 408 5.23 -6.05 -18.61
CA PHE A 408 4.69 -5.35 -19.79
C PHE A 408 5.29 -3.95 -19.98
N CYS A 409 5.61 -3.24 -18.90
CA CYS A 409 6.39 -2.01 -18.98
C CYS A 409 7.75 -2.23 -19.64
N ALA A 410 8.40 -3.39 -19.41
CA ALA A 410 9.63 -3.73 -20.09
C ALA A 410 9.44 -4.00 -21.59
N LEU A 411 8.29 -4.53 -22.03
CA LEU A 411 7.95 -4.59 -23.47
C LEU A 411 7.76 -3.18 -24.04
N ALA A 412 7.06 -2.31 -23.32
CA ALA A 412 6.68 -0.97 -23.74
C ALA A 412 7.86 0.02 -23.82
N ASN A 413 8.95 -0.20 -23.07
CA ASN A 413 10.07 0.74 -22.95
C ASN A 413 11.34 0.29 -23.68
N GLY A 414 11.23 -0.58 -24.68
CA GLY A 414 12.36 -1.09 -25.45
C GLY A 414 13.20 -2.13 -24.73
N GLY A 415 12.61 -2.88 -23.79
CA GLY A 415 13.23 -4.06 -23.16
C GLY A 415 13.94 -3.81 -21.83
N ASN A 416 13.68 -2.72 -21.13
CA ASN A 416 14.29 -2.42 -19.84
C ASN A 416 13.36 -2.79 -18.67
N LEU A 417 13.76 -3.73 -17.83
CA LEU A 417 13.06 -4.01 -16.57
C LEU A 417 13.44 -2.93 -15.57
N ILE A 418 12.48 -2.10 -15.20
CA ILE A 418 12.62 -1.00 -14.25
C ILE A 418 11.96 -1.41 -12.94
N LYS A 419 12.62 -1.10 -11.81
CA LYS A 419 12.04 -1.34 -10.49
C LYS A 419 10.79 -0.46 -10.33
N PRO A 420 9.59 -1.02 -10.05
CA PRO A 420 8.44 -0.21 -9.74
C PRO A 420 8.66 0.57 -8.45
N ARG A 421 8.14 1.78 -8.40
CA ARG A 421 8.18 2.65 -7.22
C ARG A 421 6.88 3.39 -7.04
N ILE A 422 6.51 3.62 -5.79
CA ILE A 422 5.32 4.39 -5.42
C ILE A 422 5.67 5.63 -4.60
N VAL A 423 6.91 5.74 -4.10
CA VAL A 423 7.42 6.92 -3.42
C VAL A 423 8.34 7.69 -4.34
N LEU A 424 8.07 8.98 -4.50
CA LEU A 424 8.84 9.90 -5.33
C LEU A 424 9.96 10.57 -4.52
N ALA A 425 9.60 11.12 -3.35
CA ALA A 425 10.55 11.87 -2.52
C ALA A 425 10.09 11.95 -1.06
N LEU A 426 11.01 12.36 -0.19
CA LEU A 426 10.72 12.88 1.14
C LEU A 426 11.00 14.39 1.15
N SER A 427 10.17 15.16 1.86
CA SER A 427 10.42 16.58 2.10
C SER A 427 10.28 16.92 3.59
N ASP A 428 10.88 18.01 4.01
CA ASP A 428 10.66 18.55 5.35
C ASP A 428 9.29 19.24 5.47
N GLY A 429 8.97 19.76 6.66
CA GLY A 429 7.72 20.47 6.93
C GLY A 429 7.53 21.75 6.11
N ASN A 430 8.59 22.30 5.52
CA ASN A 430 8.58 23.48 4.65
C ASN A 430 8.45 23.12 3.15
N GLY A 431 8.39 21.82 2.82
CA GLY A 431 8.31 21.35 1.46
C GLY A 431 9.67 21.23 0.73
N VAL A 432 10.77 21.44 1.44
CA VAL A 432 12.12 21.26 0.86
C VAL A 432 12.42 19.77 0.76
N GLU A 433 12.72 19.32 -0.46
CA GLU A 433 13.05 17.91 -0.70
C GLU A 433 14.34 17.51 0.00
N THR A 434 14.25 16.48 0.85
CA THR A 434 15.39 15.95 1.62
C THR A 434 15.96 14.68 1.03
N LYS A 435 15.14 13.92 0.28
CA LYS A 435 15.55 12.68 -0.38
C LYS A 435 14.65 12.41 -1.59
N ARG A 436 15.24 12.09 -2.72
CA ARG A 436 14.54 11.62 -3.93
C ARG A 436 14.82 10.15 -4.19
N PHE A 437 13.79 9.43 -4.63
CA PHE A 437 13.90 8.05 -5.08
C PHE A 437 14.00 8.06 -6.60
N GLU A 438 15.16 7.68 -7.12
CA GLU A 438 15.45 7.74 -8.56
C GLU A 438 14.93 6.52 -9.31
N THR A 439 14.68 6.67 -10.61
CA THR A 439 14.37 5.56 -11.52
C THR A 439 15.53 4.57 -11.53
N ARG A 440 15.24 3.29 -11.24
CA ARG A 440 16.25 2.25 -11.19
C ARG A 440 15.99 1.18 -12.24
N ARG A 441 16.84 1.14 -13.26
CA ARG A 441 16.88 0.01 -14.19
C ARG A 441 17.49 -1.19 -13.50
N VAL A 442 16.74 -2.30 -13.44
CA VAL A 442 17.19 -3.57 -12.84
C VAL A 442 18.10 -4.31 -13.83
N ARG A 443 17.65 -4.44 -15.09
CA ARG A 443 18.35 -5.10 -16.20
C ARG A 443 17.70 -4.81 -17.54
N ARG A 444 18.39 -5.10 -18.62
CA ARG A 444 17.81 -5.22 -19.95
C ARG A 444 17.37 -6.66 -20.18
N VAL A 445 16.13 -6.87 -20.59
CA VAL A 445 15.54 -8.19 -20.83
C VAL A 445 15.43 -8.51 -22.32
N LEU A 446 15.20 -7.49 -23.14
CA LEU A 446 15.08 -7.58 -24.59
C LEU A 446 15.89 -6.47 -25.28
N ASP A 447 16.23 -6.71 -26.53
CA ASP A 447 16.66 -5.65 -27.43
C ASP A 447 15.45 -4.87 -27.93
N GLU A 448 15.67 -3.61 -28.29
CA GLU A 448 14.61 -2.67 -28.69
C GLU A 448 13.84 -3.17 -29.91
N ASP A 449 14.56 -3.74 -30.89
CA ASP A 449 13.93 -4.30 -32.09
C ASP A 449 12.93 -5.42 -31.76
N ILE A 450 13.25 -6.29 -30.81
CA ILE A 450 12.34 -7.35 -30.37
C ILE A 450 11.14 -6.76 -29.60
N ALA A 451 11.39 -5.78 -28.75
CA ALA A 451 10.31 -5.08 -28.03
C ALA A 451 9.35 -4.38 -29.02
N ASN A 452 9.88 -3.75 -30.06
CA ASN A 452 9.10 -3.10 -31.13
C ASN A 452 8.29 -4.12 -31.95
N GLN A 453 8.88 -5.28 -32.29
CA GLN A 453 8.14 -6.37 -32.96
C GLN A 453 6.98 -6.87 -32.10
N ILE A 454 7.21 -7.11 -30.81
CA ILE A 454 6.13 -7.52 -29.89
C ILE A 454 5.07 -6.42 -29.77
N THR A 455 5.45 -5.15 -29.66
CA THR A 455 4.53 -4.01 -29.63
C THR A 455 3.65 -3.98 -30.87
N HIS A 456 4.23 -4.18 -32.05
CA HIS A 456 3.48 -4.26 -33.31
C HIS A 456 2.44 -5.39 -33.28
N ILE A 457 2.82 -6.59 -32.83
CA ILE A 457 1.88 -7.71 -32.73
C ILE A 457 0.78 -7.42 -31.70
N LEU A 458 1.13 -6.82 -30.55
CA LEU A 458 0.16 -6.45 -29.51
C LEU A 458 -0.81 -5.34 -29.95
N THR A 459 -0.39 -4.45 -30.84
CA THR A 459 -1.28 -3.48 -31.48
C THR A 459 -2.33 -4.20 -32.32
N ARG A 460 -1.91 -5.17 -33.13
CA ARG A 460 -2.83 -6.00 -33.92
C ARG A 460 -3.77 -6.85 -33.06
N VAL A 461 -3.34 -7.28 -31.86
CA VAL A 461 -4.25 -7.95 -30.89
C VAL A 461 -5.43 -7.04 -30.54
N VAL A 462 -5.19 -5.72 -30.45
CA VAL A 462 -6.23 -4.73 -30.12
C VAL A 462 -7.02 -4.32 -31.35
N GLU A 463 -6.41 -4.24 -32.53
CA GLU A 463 -7.09 -3.82 -33.75
C GLU A 463 -7.98 -4.92 -34.37
N GLU A 464 -7.48 -6.13 -34.43
CA GLU A 464 -8.12 -7.24 -35.16
C GLU A 464 -8.33 -8.51 -34.33
N GLY A 465 -7.67 -8.62 -33.16
CA GLY A 465 -7.66 -9.80 -32.30
C GLY A 465 -8.66 -9.78 -31.14
N THR A 466 -8.27 -10.45 -30.06
CA THR A 466 -9.10 -10.64 -28.85
C THR A 466 -9.29 -9.36 -28.02
N GLY A 467 -8.49 -8.32 -28.26
CA GLY A 467 -8.45 -7.06 -27.50
C GLY A 467 -9.27 -5.91 -28.08
N LYS A 468 -10.05 -6.12 -29.14
CA LYS A 468 -10.76 -5.06 -29.91
C LYS A 468 -11.51 -4.03 -29.08
N LYS A 469 -12.07 -4.41 -27.95
CA LYS A 469 -12.82 -3.50 -27.09
C LYS A 469 -11.96 -2.50 -26.30
N ALA A 470 -10.61 -2.63 -26.35
CA ALA A 470 -9.68 -1.65 -25.81
C ALA A 470 -9.18 -0.67 -26.89
N SER A 471 -9.62 -0.79 -28.16
CA SER A 471 -9.22 0.09 -29.24
C SER A 471 -9.73 1.50 -29.00
N LEU A 472 -8.87 2.49 -29.21
CA LEU A 472 -9.14 3.91 -29.10
C LEU A 472 -9.04 4.58 -30.47
N LYS A 473 -9.73 5.70 -30.65
CA LYS A 473 -9.65 6.49 -31.90
C LYS A 473 -8.46 7.42 -31.89
N GLU A 474 -8.11 7.94 -30.72
CA GLU A 474 -7.11 8.99 -30.54
C GLU A 474 -5.70 8.43 -30.31
N TYR A 475 -5.59 7.19 -29.83
CA TYR A 475 -4.32 6.57 -29.47
C TYR A 475 -4.24 5.13 -29.92
N THR A 476 -3.10 4.74 -30.46
CA THR A 476 -2.81 3.33 -30.74
C THR A 476 -2.55 2.59 -29.42
N VAL A 477 -3.26 1.51 -29.20
CA VAL A 477 -3.13 0.68 -27.98
C VAL A 477 -2.49 -0.65 -28.34
N ALA A 478 -1.42 -1.02 -27.63
CA ALA A 478 -0.87 -2.36 -27.65
C ALA A 478 -1.28 -3.08 -26.38
N GLY A 479 -1.85 -4.31 -26.50
CA GLY A 479 -2.36 -4.99 -25.32
C GLY A 479 -2.67 -6.47 -25.50
N LYS A 480 -3.01 -7.14 -24.41
CA LYS A 480 -3.32 -8.56 -24.37
C LYS A 480 -4.44 -8.87 -23.39
N THR A 481 -5.34 -9.76 -23.81
CA THR A 481 -6.39 -10.33 -22.95
C THR A 481 -5.88 -11.53 -22.18
N GLY A 482 -6.34 -11.68 -20.94
CA GLY A 482 -6.19 -12.86 -20.10
C GLY A 482 -7.53 -13.39 -19.65
N THR A 483 -7.67 -14.71 -19.68
CA THR A 483 -8.79 -15.44 -19.10
C THR A 483 -8.19 -16.70 -18.50
N ALA A 484 -8.11 -16.77 -17.19
CA ALA A 484 -7.55 -17.91 -16.48
C ALA A 484 -8.63 -18.58 -15.63
N GLU A 485 -8.78 -19.88 -15.80
CA GLU A 485 -9.69 -20.68 -14.99
C GLU A 485 -9.07 -20.96 -13.63
N LYS A 486 -9.84 -20.80 -12.56
CA LYS A 486 -9.37 -21.01 -11.19
C LYS A 486 -9.37 -22.49 -10.81
N THR A 487 -8.39 -22.89 -10.02
CA THR A 487 -8.38 -24.20 -9.37
C THR A 487 -9.22 -24.18 -8.09
N ARG A 488 -9.99 -25.23 -7.84
CA ARG A 488 -10.70 -25.42 -6.57
C ARG A 488 -9.72 -25.93 -5.51
N SER A 489 -9.72 -25.31 -4.33
CA SER A 489 -8.96 -25.83 -3.20
C SER A 489 -9.37 -27.28 -2.88
N GLY A 490 -8.39 -28.19 -2.82
CA GLY A 490 -8.62 -29.61 -2.53
C GLY A 490 -9.09 -30.47 -3.71
N VAL A 491 -9.31 -29.91 -4.91
CA VAL A 491 -9.69 -30.65 -6.13
C VAL A 491 -8.54 -30.58 -7.14
N ARG A 492 -8.12 -31.72 -7.66
CA ARG A 492 -7.13 -31.78 -8.74
C ARG A 492 -7.77 -31.41 -10.09
N GLY A 493 -7.21 -30.37 -10.74
CA GLY A 493 -7.63 -29.94 -12.08
C GLY A 493 -8.32 -28.58 -12.11
N TYR A 494 -8.64 -28.10 -13.29
CA TYR A 494 -9.38 -26.88 -13.58
C TYR A 494 -10.84 -27.21 -13.80
N GLY A 495 -11.75 -26.30 -13.46
CA GLY A 495 -13.19 -26.40 -13.71
C GLY A 495 -14.06 -26.10 -12.49
N GLY A 496 -14.99 -25.17 -12.65
CA GLY A 496 -16.04 -24.86 -11.68
C GLY A 496 -15.67 -24.04 -10.48
N ALA A 497 -14.48 -23.39 -10.45
CA ALA A 497 -14.08 -22.45 -9.41
C ALA A 497 -14.14 -20.98 -9.85
N GLY A 498 -14.65 -20.69 -11.06
CA GLY A 498 -14.69 -19.33 -11.63
C GLY A 498 -13.46 -18.97 -12.46
N TYR A 499 -13.40 -17.73 -12.90
CA TYR A 499 -12.37 -17.21 -13.80
C TYR A 499 -11.77 -15.91 -13.28
N PHE A 500 -10.48 -15.69 -13.57
CA PHE A 500 -9.89 -14.36 -13.61
C PHE A 500 -10.03 -13.79 -15.02
N SER A 501 -10.67 -12.64 -15.13
CA SER A 501 -10.78 -11.88 -16.37
C SER A 501 -9.85 -10.70 -16.30
N SER A 502 -8.93 -10.57 -17.25
CA SER A 502 -7.92 -9.52 -17.20
C SER A 502 -7.60 -8.96 -18.60
N PHE A 503 -7.17 -7.72 -18.61
CA PHE A 503 -6.57 -7.08 -19.78
C PHE A 503 -5.42 -6.18 -19.31
N ILE A 504 -4.32 -6.23 -20.03
CA ILE A 504 -3.20 -5.32 -19.87
C ILE A 504 -2.90 -4.65 -21.21
N GLY A 505 -2.69 -3.35 -21.20
CA GLY A 505 -2.34 -2.60 -22.40
C GLY A 505 -1.54 -1.35 -22.06
N TYR A 506 -0.83 -0.84 -23.07
CA TYR A 506 -0.09 0.41 -22.99
C TYR A 506 -0.36 1.28 -24.21
N ALA A 507 -0.29 2.57 -24.00
CA ALA A 507 -0.56 3.57 -25.03
C ALA A 507 0.22 4.88 -24.78
N PRO A 508 0.48 5.70 -25.84
CA PRO A 508 0.43 5.32 -27.26
C PRO A 508 1.44 4.22 -27.58
N ALA A 509 1.11 3.27 -28.48
CA ALA A 509 1.98 2.12 -28.75
C ALA A 509 3.37 2.53 -29.28
N GLU A 510 3.45 3.61 -30.05
CA GLU A 510 4.68 4.13 -30.67
C GLU A 510 5.62 4.81 -29.67
N LYS A 511 5.04 5.42 -28.62
CA LYS A 511 5.76 6.08 -27.53
C LYS A 511 5.02 5.90 -26.23
N PRO A 512 5.12 4.72 -25.62
CA PRO A 512 4.31 4.38 -24.44
C PRO A 512 4.55 5.33 -23.27
N ARG A 513 3.45 5.92 -22.79
CA ARG A 513 3.40 6.79 -21.61
C ARG A 513 2.72 6.14 -20.43
N LEU A 514 1.73 5.30 -20.68
CA LEU A 514 0.97 4.59 -19.66
C LEU A 514 0.88 3.10 -20.00
N CYS A 515 1.06 2.26 -18.98
CA CYS A 515 0.73 0.83 -19.00
C CYS A 515 -0.31 0.58 -17.92
N ALA A 516 -1.47 0.02 -18.29
CA ALA A 516 -2.59 -0.22 -17.39
C ALA A 516 -3.01 -1.68 -17.39
N LEU A 517 -3.28 -2.21 -16.21
CA LEU A 517 -3.87 -3.54 -15.98
C LEU A 517 -5.19 -3.39 -15.22
N VAL A 518 -6.21 -4.12 -15.68
CA VAL A 518 -7.43 -4.39 -14.91
C VAL A 518 -7.63 -5.89 -14.84
N MET A 519 -7.90 -6.40 -13.65
CA MET A 519 -8.23 -7.78 -13.37
C MET A 519 -9.46 -7.87 -12.49
N MET A 520 -10.40 -8.74 -12.87
CA MET A 520 -11.61 -9.05 -12.13
C MET A 520 -11.67 -10.52 -11.77
N ASP A 521 -11.90 -10.80 -10.51
CA ASP A 521 -12.03 -12.14 -9.96
C ASP A 521 -13.50 -12.57 -9.95
N GLU A 522 -13.81 -13.68 -10.62
CA GLU A 522 -15.16 -14.26 -10.71
C GLU A 522 -16.25 -13.25 -11.16
N PRO A 523 -16.05 -12.50 -12.28
CA PRO A 523 -17.08 -11.61 -12.78
C PRO A 523 -18.33 -12.39 -13.21
N GLN A 524 -19.50 -11.78 -13.02
CA GLN A 524 -20.79 -12.40 -13.36
C GLN A 524 -21.23 -12.07 -14.79
N GLY A 525 -21.91 -12.99 -15.45
CA GLY A 525 -22.47 -12.80 -16.80
C GLY A 525 -21.49 -13.00 -17.95
N ALA A 526 -20.20 -12.68 -17.78
CA ALA A 526 -19.14 -12.95 -18.76
C ALA A 526 -17.81 -13.18 -18.04
N HIS A 527 -16.89 -13.92 -18.69
CA HIS A 527 -15.59 -14.24 -18.10
C HIS A 527 -14.39 -13.95 -19.02
N TYR A 528 -14.62 -13.59 -20.28
CA TYR A 528 -13.53 -13.29 -21.21
C TYR A 528 -12.95 -11.90 -20.92
N GLY A 529 -11.63 -11.81 -20.75
CA GLY A 529 -10.91 -10.54 -20.49
C GLY A 529 -11.16 -9.48 -21.56
N GLY A 530 -11.33 -9.89 -22.85
CA GLY A 530 -11.70 -8.99 -23.94
C GLY A 530 -13.10 -8.39 -23.83
N THR A 531 -13.99 -8.99 -23.03
CA THR A 531 -15.35 -8.46 -22.81
C THR A 531 -15.44 -7.70 -21.49
N VAL A 532 -14.79 -8.19 -20.44
CA VAL A 532 -14.93 -7.68 -19.08
C VAL A 532 -13.93 -6.57 -18.81
N SER A 533 -12.63 -6.79 -19.05
CA SER A 533 -11.57 -5.89 -18.60
C SER A 533 -11.02 -4.98 -19.71
N ALA A 534 -11.06 -5.39 -20.98
CA ALA A 534 -10.51 -4.62 -22.08
C ALA A 534 -11.18 -3.24 -22.27
N PRO A 535 -12.53 -3.10 -22.22
CA PRO A 535 -13.19 -1.79 -22.34
C PRO A 535 -12.77 -0.85 -21.22
N THR A 536 -12.68 -1.36 -19.99
CA THR A 536 -12.28 -0.57 -18.80
C THR A 536 -10.85 -0.04 -18.96
N VAL A 537 -9.89 -0.88 -19.41
CA VAL A 537 -8.52 -0.42 -19.65
C VAL A 537 -8.46 0.60 -20.78
N GLY A 538 -9.22 0.41 -21.87
CA GLY A 538 -9.31 1.38 -22.95
C GLY A 538 -9.75 2.75 -22.42
N GLU A 539 -10.82 2.80 -21.63
CA GLU A 539 -11.35 4.05 -21.09
C GLU A 539 -10.39 4.70 -20.07
N ILE A 540 -9.75 3.89 -19.21
CA ILE A 540 -8.70 4.35 -18.30
C ILE A 540 -7.55 5.01 -19.07
N LEU A 541 -7.02 4.35 -20.10
CA LEU A 541 -5.93 4.89 -20.92
C LEU A 541 -6.35 6.18 -21.63
N ARG A 542 -7.53 6.20 -22.27
CA ARG A 542 -8.05 7.36 -22.97
C ARG A 542 -8.17 8.58 -22.05
N ARG A 543 -8.86 8.42 -20.92
CA ARG A 543 -9.08 9.51 -19.96
C ARG A 543 -7.78 10.00 -19.34
N SER A 544 -6.91 9.06 -18.95
CA SER A 544 -5.64 9.39 -18.30
C SER A 544 -4.67 10.08 -19.26
N LEU A 545 -4.55 9.63 -20.51
CA LEU A 545 -3.72 10.28 -21.53
C LEU A 545 -4.23 11.68 -21.86
N ASN A 546 -5.54 11.83 -22.07
CA ASN A 546 -6.14 13.13 -22.31
C ASN A 546 -5.85 14.12 -21.16
N TYR A 547 -6.01 13.67 -19.90
CA TYR A 547 -5.64 14.48 -18.75
C TYR A 547 -4.15 14.89 -18.76
N LEU A 548 -3.25 13.93 -19.01
CA LEU A 548 -1.80 14.20 -19.05
C LEU A 548 -1.36 15.15 -20.18
N GLU A 549 -2.16 15.26 -21.24
CA GLU A 549 -1.90 16.17 -22.35
C GLU A 549 -2.50 17.56 -22.15
N THR A 550 -3.71 17.61 -21.60
CA THR A 550 -4.47 18.86 -21.49
C THR A 550 -4.34 19.52 -20.11
N GLY A 551 -3.95 18.78 -19.09
CA GLY A 551 -4.02 19.22 -17.69
C GLY A 551 -5.45 19.33 -17.13
N VAL A 552 -6.47 18.96 -17.91
CA VAL A 552 -7.88 19.09 -17.53
C VAL A 552 -8.44 17.74 -17.10
N TYR A 553 -8.83 17.63 -15.84
CA TYR A 553 -9.58 16.49 -15.34
C TYR A 553 -11.06 16.69 -15.59
N CYS A 554 -11.64 15.85 -16.46
CA CYS A 554 -13.09 15.81 -16.66
C CYS A 554 -13.67 14.71 -15.79
N ALA A 555 -14.30 15.07 -14.66
CA ALA A 555 -15.16 14.14 -13.93
C ALA A 555 -16.35 13.75 -14.84
N VAL A 556 -16.68 12.46 -14.88
CA VAL A 556 -17.92 12.01 -15.54
C VAL A 556 -19.05 12.29 -14.56
N ASN A 557 -19.97 13.18 -14.96
CA ASN A 557 -21.22 13.48 -14.22
C ASN A 557 -22.15 12.27 -14.20
#